data_fe06e50b9e982c0916136c7cd4bf92e5
#
_entry.id   fe06e50b9e982c0916136c7cd4bf92e5
#
_cell.length_a   1.000
_cell.length_b   1.000
_cell.length_c   1.000
_cell.angle_alpha   90.00
_cell.angle_beta   90.00
_cell.angle_gamma   90.00
#
_symmetry.space_group_name_H-M   'P 1'
#
loop_
_entity.id
_entity.type
_entity.pdbx_description
1 polymer ?
#
loop_
_entity_poly.entity_id
_entity_poly.type
_entity_poly.pdbx_seq_one_letter_code
_entity_poly.pdbx_strand_id
1 'polypeptide(L)'
;MFKRFRRLRLNDTLRNLVQETTISKDDFIYPLFVREGKGIKTEISSMPGVFQMSIDEILKECEYLQKIGLNSIILFAIPDIKDSVGSECLCEESIIARTIKAVKKKFPNMFVVTDL
;
A
#
# COMPACT_ATOMS: atom_id res chain seq x y z
N MET A 1 -10.38 29.72 -37.61
CA MET A 1 -10.39 28.24 -37.52
C MET A 1 -9.10 27.76 -36.81
N PHE A 2 -9.21 27.20 -35.61
CA PHE A 2 -8.03 26.72 -34.89
C PHE A 2 -7.54 25.39 -35.50
N LYS A 3 -6.30 25.36 -36.05
CA LYS A 3 -5.67 24.14 -36.51
C LYS A 3 -5.10 23.35 -35.30
N ARG A 4 -5.64 22.18 -35.02
CA ARG A 4 -5.10 21.27 -34.01
C ARG A 4 -4.06 20.34 -34.64
N PHE A 5 -2.81 20.59 -34.37
CA PHE A 5 -1.69 19.75 -34.86
C PHE A 5 -1.66 18.44 -34.04
N ARG A 6 -1.66 17.29 -34.75
CA ARG A 6 -1.68 15.96 -34.14
C ARG A 6 -0.51 15.07 -34.59
N ARG A 7 0.52 15.64 -35.19
CA ARG A 7 1.69 14.87 -35.67
C ARG A 7 2.35 14.04 -34.58
N LEU A 8 2.48 14.58 -33.39
CA LEU A 8 3.08 13.88 -32.21
C LEU A 8 2.21 12.76 -31.64
N ARG A 9 1.00 12.57 -32.16
CA ARG A 9 0.07 11.50 -31.76
C ARG A 9 -0.10 10.42 -32.83
N LEU A 10 0.74 10.41 -33.86
CA LEU A 10 0.56 9.56 -35.03
C LEU A 10 0.70 8.07 -34.70
N ASN A 11 1.62 7.70 -33.86
CA ASN A 11 1.84 6.32 -33.39
C ASN A 11 2.37 6.28 -31.96
N ASP A 12 2.46 5.07 -31.39
CA ASP A 12 2.88 4.87 -30.01
C ASP A 12 4.32 5.31 -29.77
N THR A 13 5.22 5.11 -30.73
CA THR A 13 6.62 5.52 -30.62
C THR A 13 6.74 7.02 -30.42
N LEU A 14 6.03 7.82 -31.24
CA LEU A 14 6.03 9.26 -31.09
C LEU A 14 5.36 9.73 -29.80
N ARG A 15 4.25 9.08 -29.41
CA ARG A 15 3.61 9.40 -28.13
C ARG A 15 4.54 9.16 -26.97
N ASN A 16 5.23 8.03 -26.94
CA ASN A 16 6.20 7.69 -25.89
C ASN A 16 7.39 8.64 -25.88
N LEU A 17 7.88 9.04 -27.07
CA LEU A 17 9.02 9.96 -27.20
C LEU A 17 8.74 11.35 -26.62
N VAL A 18 7.49 11.84 -26.73
CA VAL A 18 7.09 13.19 -26.28
C VAL A 18 6.27 13.17 -24.99
N GLN A 19 6.19 12.02 -24.33
CA GLN A 19 5.44 11.86 -23.09
C GLN A 19 6.12 12.64 -21.96
N GLU A 20 5.41 13.58 -21.36
CA GLU A 20 5.90 14.41 -20.25
C GLU A 20 5.65 13.72 -18.88
N THR A 21 4.59 12.92 -18.80
CA THR A 21 4.23 12.19 -17.56
C THR A 21 4.35 10.69 -17.79
N THR A 22 5.17 10.05 -17.00
CA THR A 22 5.33 8.59 -16.97
C THR A 22 4.85 8.05 -15.61
N ILE A 23 4.36 6.82 -15.60
CA ILE A 23 3.98 6.10 -14.37
C ILE A 23 4.83 4.84 -14.30
N SER A 24 5.52 4.67 -13.19
CA SER A 24 6.29 3.47 -12.87
C SER A 24 5.75 2.80 -11.61
N LYS A 25 6.24 1.61 -11.29
CA LYS A 25 5.89 0.92 -10.04
C LYS A 25 6.37 1.68 -8.81
N ASP A 26 7.41 2.49 -8.95
CA ASP A 26 7.99 3.28 -7.86
C ASP A 26 7.12 4.49 -7.48
N ASP A 27 6.13 4.84 -8.31
CA ASP A 27 5.18 5.92 -8.03
C ASP A 27 4.00 5.47 -7.15
N PHE A 28 3.89 4.17 -6.84
CA PHE A 28 2.77 3.63 -6.08
C PHE A 28 3.12 3.31 -4.64
N ILE A 29 2.17 3.63 -3.74
CA ILE A 29 2.16 3.20 -2.34
C ILE A 29 0.92 2.34 -2.14
N TYR A 30 1.09 1.07 -1.77
CA TYR A 30 0.00 0.12 -1.64
C TYR A 30 -0.63 0.15 -0.25
N PRO A 31 -1.94 0.41 -0.12
CA PRO A 31 -2.61 0.48 1.17
C PRO A 31 -2.91 -0.92 1.74
N LEU A 32 -2.60 -1.12 3.01
CA LEU A 32 -2.86 -2.35 3.75
C LEU A 32 -3.56 -2.04 5.07
N PHE A 33 -4.61 -2.79 5.39
CA PHE A 33 -5.37 -2.66 6.63
C PHE A 33 -5.05 -3.82 7.55
N VAL A 34 -4.44 -3.53 8.70
CA VAL A 34 -4.04 -4.55 9.67
C VAL A 34 -4.96 -4.55 10.88
N ARG A 35 -5.36 -5.75 11.31
CA ARG A 35 -6.16 -5.98 12.52
C ARG A 35 -5.59 -7.12 13.34
N GLU A 36 -6.03 -7.22 14.59
CA GLU A 36 -5.67 -8.31 15.48
C GLU A 36 -6.20 -9.65 14.98
N GLY A 37 -5.46 -10.72 15.32
CA GLY A 37 -5.81 -12.09 15.02
C GLY A 37 -4.73 -12.86 14.26
N LYS A 38 -5.10 -14.03 13.77
CA LYS A 38 -4.24 -14.92 13.00
C LYS A 38 -5.03 -15.57 11.86
N GLY A 39 -4.45 -15.59 10.67
CA GLY A 39 -5.09 -16.15 9.47
C GLY A 39 -6.33 -15.38 9.00
N ILE A 40 -6.47 -14.11 9.40
CA ILE A 40 -7.63 -13.29 9.07
C ILE A 40 -7.36 -12.55 7.76
N LYS A 41 -8.27 -12.73 6.79
CA LYS A 41 -8.35 -11.97 5.56
C LYS A 41 -9.82 -11.74 5.23
N THR A 42 -10.37 -10.62 5.71
CA THR A 42 -11.80 -10.28 5.57
C THR A 42 -11.95 -9.10 4.62
N GLU A 43 -12.74 -9.28 3.56
CA GLU A 43 -12.97 -8.23 2.58
C GLU A 43 -13.74 -7.06 3.18
N ILE A 44 -13.34 -5.85 2.81
CA ILE A 44 -14.02 -4.62 3.21
C ILE A 44 -15.18 -4.39 2.25
N SER A 45 -16.42 -4.42 2.76
CA SER A 45 -17.65 -4.37 1.93
C SER A 45 -17.76 -3.12 1.06
N SER A 46 -17.22 -1.99 1.51
CA SER A 46 -17.20 -0.72 0.76
C SER A 46 -16.03 -0.60 -0.22
N MET A 47 -15.08 -1.54 -0.19
CA MET A 47 -13.86 -1.50 -1.01
C MET A 47 -13.59 -2.90 -1.60
N PRO A 48 -14.28 -3.31 -2.67
CA PRO A 48 -14.12 -4.63 -3.27
C PRO A 48 -12.65 -4.93 -3.63
N GLY A 49 -12.16 -6.12 -3.27
CA GLY A 49 -10.78 -6.52 -3.47
C GLY A 49 -9.77 -6.01 -2.44
N VAL A 50 -10.23 -5.22 -1.46
CA VAL A 50 -9.40 -4.75 -0.34
C VAL A 50 -9.80 -5.48 0.94
N PHE A 51 -8.81 -5.89 1.74
CA PHE A 51 -9.01 -6.76 2.89
C PHE A 51 -8.45 -6.16 4.17
N GLN A 52 -9.16 -6.40 5.29
CA GLN A 52 -8.57 -6.33 6.63
C GLN A 52 -7.83 -7.63 6.89
N MET A 53 -6.58 -7.55 7.26
CA MET A 53 -5.69 -8.71 7.37
C MET A 53 -4.97 -8.75 8.71
N SER A 54 -4.73 -9.95 9.23
CA SER A 54 -3.80 -10.17 10.33
C SER A 54 -2.34 -10.05 9.86
N ILE A 55 -1.40 -9.91 10.81
CA ILE A 55 0.03 -9.70 10.49
C ILE A 55 0.58 -10.79 9.57
N ASP A 56 0.22 -12.05 9.78
CA ASP A 56 0.67 -13.17 8.95
C ASP A 56 0.19 -13.07 7.49
N GLU A 57 -1.04 -12.62 7.27
CA GLU A 57 -1.57 -12.38 5.92
C GLU A 57 -0.94 -11.13 5.28
N ILE A 58 -0.69 -10.06 6.06
CA ILE A 58 0.07 -8.88 5.60
C ILE A 58 1.45 -9.30 5.09
N LEU A 59 2.15 -10.19 5.78
CA LEU A 59 3.47 -10.66 5.34
C LEU A 59 3.42 -11.45 4.02
N LYS A 60 2.34 -12.20 3.77
CA LYS A 60 2.13 -12.89 2.48
C LYS A 60 1.85 -11.89 1.36
N GLU A 61 1.03 -10.89 1.65
CA GLU A 61 0.73 -9.81 0.70
C GLU A 61 1.99 -9.02 0.35
N CYS A 62 2.81 -8.65 1.33
CA CYS A 62 4.10 -7.99 1.10
C CYS A 62 5.05 -8.83 0.22
N GLU A 63 5.07 -10.15 0.41
CA GLU A 63 5.85 -11.06 -0.44
C GLU A 63 5.36 -11.05 -1.89
N TYR A 64 4.04 -11.04 -2.10
CA TYR A 64 3.45 -10.90 -3.43
C TYR A 64 3.79 -9.55 -4.06
N LEU A 65 3.65 -8.44 -3.32
CA LEU A 65 3.97 -7.09 -3.79
C LEU A 65 5.44 -6.98 -4.23
N GLN A 66 6.35 -7.55 -3.46
CA GLN A 66 7.77 -7.57 -3.80
C GLN A 66 8.05 -8.35 -5.10
N LYS A 67 7.36 -9.49 -5.32
CA LYS A 67 7.49 -10.27 -6.57
C LYS A 67 7.06 -9.49 -7.81
N ILE A 68 6.04 -8.62 -7.69
CA ILE A 68 5.61 -7.75 -8.79
C ILE A 68 6.40 -6.45 -8.88
N GLY A 69 7.37 -6.24 -7.98
CA GLY A 69 8.27 -5.08 -7.97
C GLY A 69 7.72 -3.83 -7.31
N LEU A 70 6.72 -3.97 -6.42
CA LEU A 70 6.16 -2.87 -5.64
C LEU A 70 6.69 -2.94 -4.21
N ASN A 71 7.46 -1.93 -3.79
CA ASN A 71 8.21 -1.95 -2.54
C ASN A 71 7.77 -0.88 -1.53
N SER A 72 6.68 -0.18 -1.80
CA SER A 72 6.16 0.88 -0.93
C SER A 72 4.74 0.53 -0.47
N ILE A 73 4.53 0.54 0.84
CA ILE A 73 3.22 0.26 1.46
C ILE A 73 2.85 1.35 2.46
N ILE A 74 1.54 1.55 2.65
CA ILE A 74 1.00 2.33 3.75
C ILE A 74 0.13 1.42 4.62
N LEU A 75 0.35 1.45 5.93
CA LEU A 75 -0.35 0.62 6.91
C LEU A 75 -1.40 1.44 7.67
N PHE A 76 -2.62 0.95 7.65
CA PHE A 76 -3.74 1.43 8.45
C PHE A 76 -4.06 0.40 9.53
N ALA A 77 -3.92 0.79 10.79
CA ALA A 77 -4.25 -0.09 11.91
C ALA A 77 -5.73 -0.02 12.25
N ILE A 78 -6.33 -1.18 12.51
CA ILE A 78 -7.69 -1.31 13.03
C ILE A 78 -7.57 -1.94 14.42
N PRO A 79 -7.42 -1.13 15.48
CA PRO A 79 -7.31 -1.63 16.84
C PRO A 79 -8.65 -2.18 17.31
N ASP A 80 -8.59 -3.20 18.18
CA ASP A 80 -9.81 -3.78 18.80
C ASP A 80 -10.39 -2.83 19.86
N ILE A 81 -9.54 -2.04 20.52
CA ILE A 81 -9.93 -1.06 21.54
C ILE A 81 -9.75 0.34 20.98
N LYS A 82 -10.82 1.13 21.01
CA LYS A 82 -10.81 2.54 20.63
C LYS A 82 -11.32 3.37 21.79
N ASP A 83 -10.48 4.22 22.33
CA ASP A 83 -10.83 5.17 23.38
C ASP A 83 -10.68 6.62 22.93
N SER A 84 -11.17 7.55 23.73
CA SER A 84 -11.16 8.98 23.43
C SER A 84 -9.77 9.62 23.45
N VAL A 85 -8.76 8.93 23.98
CA VAL A 85 -7.38 9.43 24.14
C VAL A 85 -6.38 8.71 23.21
N GLY A 86 -6.85 7.72 22.44
CA GLY A 86 -6.00 7.00 21.47
C GLY A 86 -4.90 6.17 22.15
N SER A 87 -5.17 5.55 23.28
CA SER A 87 -4.16 4.83 24.08
C SER A 87 -3.39 3.78 23.30
N GLU A 88 -4.04 3.12 22.33
CA GLU A 88 -3.41 2.13 21.46
C GLU A 88 -2.26 2.72 20.64
N CYS A 89 -2.36 3.99 20.22
CA CYS A 89 -1.32 4.66 19.43
C CYS A 89 -0.03 4.91 20.21
N LEU A 90 -0.11 4.98 21.54
CA LEU A 90 1.03 5.20 22.42
C LEU A 90 1.69 3.89 22.90
N CYS A 91 1.11 2.75 22.56
CA CYS A 91 1.60 1.45 23.00
C CYS A 91 2.69 0.92 22.06
N GLU A 92 3.88 0.62 22.61
CA GLU A 92 4.99 0.01 21.85
C GLU A 92 4.65 -1.37 21.29
N GLU A 93 3.67 -2.05 21.86
CA GLU A 93 3.16 -3.36 21.44
C GLU A 93 1.85 -3.25 20.67
N SER A 94 1.48 -2.04 20.24
CA SER A 94 0.31 -1.83 19.37
C SER A 94 0.37 -2.68 18.11
N ILE A 95 -0.79 -2.97 17.53
CA ILE A 95 -0.88 -3.77 16.29
C ILE A 95 -0.02 -3.16 15.17
N ILE A 96 0.02 -1.82 15.06
CA ILE A 96 0.82 -1.14 14.05
C ILE A 96 2.32 -1.33 14.30
N ALA A 97 2.78 -1.16 15.56
CA ALA A 97 4.18 -1.31 15.93
C ALA A 97 4.69 -2.76 15.68
N ARG A 98 3.90 -3.75 16.07
CA ARG A 98 4.20 -5.17 15.83
C ARG A 98 4.23 -5.49 14.34
N THR A 99 3.32 -4.92 13.56
CA THR A 99 3.28 -5.11 12.10
C THR A 99 4.52 -4.52 11.43
N ILE A 100 4.92 -3.29 11.81
CA ILE A 100 6.13 -2.66 11.28
C ILE A 100 7.37 -3.51 11.60
N LYS A 101 7.53 -3.94 12.87
CA LYS A 101 8.64 -4.82 13.30
C LYS A 101 8.67 -6.09 12.45
N ALA A 102 7.52 -6.74 12.23
CA ALA A 102 7.42 -7.96 11.44
C ALA A 102 7.76 -7.75 9.95
N VAL A 103 7.21 -6.70 9.33
CA VAL A 103 7.48 -6.36 7.93
C VAL A 103 8.95 -6.03 7.73
N LYS A 104 9.53 -5.16 8.57
CA LYS A 104 10.93 -4.76 8.47
C LYS A 104 11.91 -5.90 8.73
N LYS A 105 11.55 -6.84 9.60
CA LYS A 105 12.37 -8.04 9.84
C LYS A 105 12.42 -8.95 8.61
N LYS A 106 11.29 -9.13 7.90
CA LYS A 106 11.23 -10.03 6.73
C LYS A 106 11.61 -9.31 5.43
N PHE A 107 11.28 -8.02 5.31
CA PHE A 107 11.47 -7.19 4.11
C PHE A 107 12.18 -5.87 4.47
N PRO A 108 13.48 -5.89 4.79
CA PRO A 108 14.20 -4.70 5.29
C PRO A 108 14.17 -3.51 4.32
N ASN A 109 14.11 -3.78 3.01
CA ASN A 109 14.12 -2.76 1.96
C ASN A 109 12.72 -2.22 1.62
N MET A 110 11.64 -2.78 2.19
CA MET A 110 10.29 -2.27 1.94
C MET A 110 10.10 -0.93 2.64
N PHE A 111 9.65 0.07 1.89
CA PHE A 111 9.30 1.37 2.44
C PHE A 111 7.92 1.28 3.09
N VAL A 112 7.84 1.64 4.36
CA VAL A 112 6.61 1.56 5.15
C VAL A 112 6.21 2.94 5.62
N VAL A 113 5.03 3.36 5.22
CA VAL A 113 4.34 4.56 5.70
C VAL A 113 3.29 4.14 6.71
N THR A 114 3.05 4.93 7.72
CA THR A 114 1.96 4.74 8.68
C THR A 114 1.08 5.97 8.74
N ASP A 115 -0.20 5.76 8.93
CA ASP A 115 -1.16 6.81 9.28
C ASP A 115 -1.09 7.08 10.79
N LEU A 116 -1.26 8.34 11.18
CA LEU A 116 -1.23 8.81 12.57
C LEU A 116 -2.63 9.11 13.06
#